data_032fc22b0b2896c84a0a8c1f02397fcb
#
_entry.id   032fc22b0b2896c84a0a8c1f02397fcb
#
_cell.length_a   1.000
_cell.length_b   1.000
_cell.length_c   1.000
_cell.angle_alpha   90.00
_cell.angle_beta   90.00
_cell.angle_gamma   90.00
#
_symmetry.space_group_name_H-M   'P 1'
#
loop_
_entity.id
_entity.type
_entity.pdbx_description
1 polymer ?
#
loop_
_entity_poly.entity_id
_entity_poly.type
_entity_poly.pdbx_seq_one_letter_code
_entity_poly.pdbx_strand_id
1 'polypeptide(L)'
;MTGIDKLRDFTRWAIRAFAALFLLQLALAVTGLPRGLTDWLNGQDSRPQQPPSTIVVLGGGGMPSDSTLIRLYYAAQLGQGLTGVTYIVALPAGNDAEHESVGRMRDELVLREVPASVVRMETRGRNTHEQAVNVRALGVAEPVAVVSSGYHVRRAVLAFRAAGFGNVVGYNAGNVDPEGDLGWFTGLRYGVWGSWSRQAIVLRELIALAAYKLCGWA
;
A
#
# COMPACT_ATOMS: atom_id res chain seq x y z
N MET A 1 34.20 -35.01 -17.93
CA MET A 1 33.90 -33.88 -17.03
C MET A 1 33.60 -34.47 -15.66
N THR A 2 34.42 -34.19 -14.70
CA THR A 2 34.20 -34.66 -13.30
C THR A 2 33.05 -33.89 -12.66
N GLY A 3 32.44 -34.44 -11.61
CA GLY A 3 31.39 -33.72 -10.87
C GLY A 3 31.85 -32.35 -10.35
N ILE A 4 33.15 -32.21 -10.04
CA ILE A 4 33.79 -30.98 -9.59
C ILE A 4 33.80 -29.91 -10.71
N ASP A 5 34.06 -30.30 -11.97
CA ASP A 5 34.05 -29.36 -13.09
C ASP A 5 32.65 -28.78 -13.34
N LYS A 6 31.63 -29.62 -13.28
CA LYS A 6 30.22 -29.19 -13.40
C LYS A 6 29.82 -28.22 -12.27
N LEU A 7 30.23 -28.49 -11.03
CA LEU A 7 29.94 -27.61 -9.89
C LEU A 7 30.66 -26.26 -10.05
N ARG A 8 31.93 -26.26 -10.49
CA ARG A 8 32.70 -25.03 -10.73
C ARG A 8 32.08 -24.17 -11.85
N ASP A 9 31.65 -24.80 -12.93
CA ASP A 9 31.03 -24.08 -14.05
C ASP A 9 29.64 -23.54 -13.68
N PHE A 10 28.85 -24.29 -12.92
CA PHE A 10 27.59 -23.82 -12.34
C PHE A 10 27.81 -22.61 -11.41
N THR A 11 28.81 -22.69 -10.51
CA THR A 11 29.12 -21.58 -9.60
C THR A 11 29.55 -20.31 -10.37
N ARG A 12 30.39 -20.46 -11.39
CA ARG A 12 30.81 -19.34 -12.26
C ARG A 12 29.62 -18.72 -13.01
N TRP A 13 28.72 -19.56 -13.53
CA TRP A 13 27.51 -19.09 -14.18
C TRP A 13 26.60 -18.35 -13.19
N ALA A 14 26.37 -18.90 -12.00
CA ALA A 14 25.57 -18.27 -10.97
C ALA A 14 26.11 -16.92 -10.53
N ILE A 15 27.44 -16.80 -10.34
CA ILE A 15 28.09 -15.52 -10.01
C ILE A 15 27.91 -14.51 -11.15
N ARG A 16 28.06 -14.91 -12.41
CA ARG A 16 27.86 -14.02 -13.56
C ARG A 16 26.43 -13.56 -13.69
N ALA A 17 25.45 -14.47 -13.50
CA ALA A 17 24.04 -14.14 -13.52
C ALA A 17 23.67 -13.17 -12.39
N PHE A 18 24.19 -13.40 -11.18
CA PHE A 18 23.99 -12.50 -10.04
C PHE A 18 24.60 -11.12 -10.30
N ALA A 19 25.83 -11.05 -10.81
CA ALA A 19 26.49 -9.79 -11.14
C ALA A 19 25.72 -9.02 -12.22
N ALA A 20 25.26 -9.71 -13.28
CA ALA A 20 24.45 -9.08 -14.33
C ALA A 20 23.11 -8.53 -13.80
N LEU A 21 22.41 -9.28 -12.94
CA LEU A 21 21.18 -8.83 -12.29
C LEU A 21 21.44 -7.63 -11.37
N PHE A 22 22.54 -7.66 -10.60
CA PHE A 22 22.91 -6.54 -9.73
C PHE A 22 23.22 -5.26 -10.53
N LEU A 23 24.00 -5.37 -11.61
CA LEU A 23 24.30 -4.25 -12.50
C LEU A 23 23.03 -3.71 -13.18
N LEU A 24 22.13 -4.60 -13.61
CA LEU A 24 20.83 -4.20 -14.16
C LEU A 24 20.00 -3.42 -13.13
N GLN A 25 19.91 -3.90 -11.89
CA GLN A 25 19.21 -3.20 -10.82
C GLN A 25 19.84 -1.82 -10.53
N LEU A 26 21.17 -1.75 -10.51
CA LEU A 26 21.87 -0.48 -10.33
C LEU A 26 21.60 0.49 -11.49
N ALA A 27 21.62 0.00 -12.73
CA ALA A 27 21.26 0.79 -13.89
C ALA A 27 19.79 1.30 -13.82
N LEU A 28 18.86 0.44 -13.44
CA LEU A 28 17.47 0.82 -13.25
C LEU A 28 17.28 1.86 -12.13
N ALA A 29 18.14 1.83 -11.09
CA ALA A 29 18.05 2.78 -9.98
C ALA A 29 18.30 4.25 -10.41
N VAL A 30 19.10 4.45 -11.47
CA VAL A 30 19.40 5.79 -12.01
C VAL A 30 18.47 6.20 -13.16
N THR A 31 17.53 5.32 -13.58
CA THR A 31 16.53 5.62 -14.61
C THR A 31 15.23 6.16 -13.98
N GLY A 32 14.42 6.87 -14.76
CA GLY A 32 13.08 7.27 -14.36
C GLY A 32 12.02 6.14 -14.36
N LEU A 33 12.36 4.94 -14.87
CA LEU A 33 11.41 3.84 -15.05
C LEU A 33 10.71 3.40 -13.75
N PRO A 34 11.41 3.21 -12.61
CA PRO A 34 10.72 2.85 -11.37
C PRO A 34 9.76 3.93 -10.88
N ARG A 35 10.05 5.22 -11.15
CA ARG A 35 9.14 6.34 -10.83
C ARG A 35 7.88 6.26 -11.69
N GLY A 36 8.02 6.14 -13.00
CA GLY A 36 6.87 6.03 -13.91
C GLY A 36 5.95 4.85 -13.59
N LEU A 37 6.51 3.70 -13.20
CA LEU A 37 5.72 2.55 -12.74
C LEU A 37 5.05 2.81 -11.39
N THR A 38 5.71 3.51 -10.47
CA THR A 38 5.11 3.92 -9.20
C THR A 38 3.94 4.88 -9.46
N ASP A 39 4.10 5.86 -10.33
CA ASP A 39 3.05 6.81 -10.70
C ASP A 39 1.85 6.09 -11.34
N TRP A 40 2.12 5.10 -12.19
CA TRP A 40 1.07 4.26 -12.74
C TRP A 40 0.33 3.44 -11.66
N LEU A 41 1.05 2.90 -10.66
CA LEU A 41 0.46 2.18 -9.52
C LEU A 41 -0.31 3.09 -8.58
N ASN A 42 0.11 4.34 -8.42
CA ASN A 42 -0.59 5.36 -7.64
C ASN A 42 -2.01 5.60 -8.14
N GLY A 43 -2.32 5.16 -9.35
CA GLY A 43 -3.57 5.48 -10.00
C GLY A 43 -3.63 6.97 -10.37
N GLN A 44 -4.65 7.35 -11.10
CA GLN A 44 -4.97 8.77 -11.19
C GLN A 44 -5.44 9.21 -9.81
N ASP A 45 -4.84 10.26 -9.29
CA ASP A 45 -5.21 10.91 -8.04
C ASP A 45 -6.65 11.47 -8.21
N SER A 46 -7.59 10.55 -8.14
CA SER A 46 -9.00 10.87 -8.27
C SER A 46 -9.42 11.37 -6.90
N ARG A 47 -9.18 12.66 -6.66
CA ARG A 47 -9.90 13.31 -5.57
C ARG A 47 -11.36 13.00 -5.77
N PRO A 48 -12.06 12.50 -4.74
CA PRO A 48 -13.48 12.19 -4.86
C PRO A 48 -14.20 13.41 -5.44
N GLN A 49 -14.89 13.25 -6.55
CA GLN A 49 -15.73 14.31 -7.10
C GLN A 49 -16.89 14.66 -6.14
N GLN A 50 -17.19 13.73 -5.23
CA GLN A 50 -18.15 13.90 -4.16
C GLN A 50 -17.49 13.56 -2.83
N PRO A 51 -17.85 14.21 -1.73
CA PRO A 51 -17.39 13.84 -0.39
C PRO A 51 -17.64 12.35 -0.12
N PRO A 52 -16.67 11.60 0.44
CA PRO A 52 -16.90 10.21 0.79
C PRO A 52 -17.89 10.08 1.95
N SER A 53 -18.80 9.13 1.86
CA SER A 53 -19.63 8.70 2.98
C SER A 53 -18.89 7.70 3.89
N THR A 54 -17.92 6.99 3.32
CA THR A 54 -17.08 6.03 4.05
C THR A 54 -15.62 6.21 3.68
N ILE A 55 -14.75 6.27 4.68
CA ILE A 55 -13.29 6.29 4.53
C ILE A 55 -12.73 4.98 5.06
N VAL A 56 -12.11 4.18 4.18
CA VAL A 56 -11.48 2.90 4.53
C VAL A 56 -9.97 3.08 4.58
N VAL A 57 -9.36 2.82 5.72
CA VAL A 57 -7.90 2.86 5.91
C VAL A 57 -7.37 1.43 5.89
N LEU A 58 -6.65 1.07 4.84
CA LEU A 58 -5.99 -0.23 4.76
C LEU A 58 -4.72 -0.21 5.60
N GLY A 59 -4.61 -1.10 6.58
CA GLY A 59 -3.40 -1.29 7.36
C GLY A 59 -2.23 -1.76 6.48
N GLY A 60 -1.03 -1.42 6.90
CA GLY A 60 0.22 -1.82 6.23
C GLY A 60 0.99 -2.85 7.05
N GLY A 61 2.07 -2.44 7.68
CA GLY A 61 2.95 -3.28 8.50
C GLY A 61 2.57 -3.38 9.98
N GLY A 62 1.31 -3.11 10.36
CA GLY A 62 0.87 -3.06 11.75
C GLY A 62 0.97 -1.66 12.36
N MET A 63 0.85 -1.58 13.69
CA MET A 63 0.95 -0.34 14.47
C MET A 63 1.92 -0.49 15.65
N PRO A 64 2.89 0.44 15.81
CA PRO A 64 3.14 1.59 14.93
C PRO A 64 3.95 1.20 13.69
N SER A 65 3.63 1.80 12.54
CA SER A 65 4.50 1.79 11.35
C SER A 65 4.30 3.07 10.56
N ASP A 66 5.36 3.56 9.91
CA ASP A 66 5.34 4.81 9.15
C ASP A 66 4.20 4.84 8.13
N SER A 67 4.06 3.77 7.35
CA SER A 67 3.03 3.68 6.32
C SER A 67 1.61 3.71 6.88
N THR A 68 1.36 3.07 8.02
CA THR A 68 0.04 3.05 8.64
C THR A 68 -0.28 4.40 9.29
N LEU A 69 0.67 5.01 10.01
CA LEU A 69 0.50 6.33 10.62
C LEU A 69 0.20 7.41 9.58
N ILE A 70 0.92 7.41 8.46
CA ILE A 70 0.68 8.36 7.37
C ILE A 70 -0.72 8.17 6.76
N ARG A 71 -1.17 6.93 6.55
CA ARG A 71 -2.54 6.67 6.05
C ARG A 71 -3.61 7.17 7.00
N LEU A 72 -3.44 6.96 8.31
CA LEU A 72 -4.37 7.44 9.33
C LEU A 72 -4.40 8.97 9.40
N TYR A 73 -3.23 9.62 9.29
CA TYR A 73 -3.15 11.07 9.20
C TYR A 73 -3.96 11.62 8.03
N TYR A 74 -3.74 11.10 6.82
CA TYR A 74 -4.47 11.57 5.65
C TYR A 74 -5.96 11.18 5.66
N ALA A 75 -6.32 10.04 6.26
CA ALA A 75 -7.71 9.66 6.45
C ALA A 75 -8.45 10.63 7.36
N ALA A 76 -7.84 11.03 8.47
CA ALA A 76 -8.40 12.05 9.36
C ALA A 76 -8.55 13.40 8.63
N GLN A 77 -7.53 13.84 7.90
CA GLN A 77 -7.61 15.08 7.10
C GLN A 77 -8.71 15.03 6.03
N LEU A 78 -8.86 13.87 5.34
CA LEU A 78 -9.86 13.71 4.29
C LEU A 78 -11.28 13.86 4.82
N GLY A 79 -11.54 13.42 6.04
CA GLY A 79 -12.85 13.55 6.67
C GLY A 79 -13.05 14.83 7.46
N GLN A 80 -12.04 15.68 7.58
CA GLN A 80 -12.13 16.93 8.32
C GLN A 80 -13.19 17.87 7.71
N GLY A 81 -14.11 18.34 8.52
CA GLY A 81 -15.23 19.19 8.09
C GLY A 81 -16.39 18.43 7.40
N LEU A 82 -16.28 17.13 7.18
CA LEU A 82 -17.37 16.32 6.67
C LEU A 82 -18.25 15.80 7.83
N THR A 83 -19.56 15.77 7.61
CA THR A 83 -20.52 15.22 8.57
C THR A 83 -21.04 13.87 8.11
N GLY A 84 -21.32 12.96 9.06
CA GLY A 84 -21.90 11.64 8.77
C GLY A 84 -20.95 10.63 8.11
N VAL A 85 -19.64 10.89 8.12
CA VAL A 85 -18.63 9.97 7.57
C VAL A 85 -18.38 8.83 8.53
N THR A 86 -18.40 7.60 7.99
CA THR A 86 -17.96 6.39 8.70
C THR A 86 -16.52 6.07 8.36
N TYR A 87 -15.70 5.75 9.35
CA TYR A 87 -14.34 5.27 9.16
C TYR A 87 -14.26 3.77 9.37
N ILE A 88 -13.52 3.08 8.50
CA ILE A 88 -13.19 1.67 8.63
C ILE A 88 -11.67 1.53 8.69
N VAL A 89 -11.15 0.98 9.78
CA VAL A 89 -9.75 0.55 9.83
C VAL A 89 -9.69 -0.94 9.54
N ALA A 90 -8.94 -1.34 8.51
CA ALA A 90 -8.89 -2.71 8.04
C ALA A 90 -7.49 -3.29 8.19
N LEU A 91 -7.34 -4.26 9.09
CA LEU A 91 -6.13 -5.03 9.32
C LEU A 91 -6.50 -6.34 10.00
N PRO A 92 -5.98 -7.50 9.56
CA PRO A 92 -6.24 -8.76 10.23
C PRO A 92 -5.77 -8.73 11.69
N ALA A 93 -6.61 -9.23 12.57
CA ALA A 93 -6.32 -9.35 13.99
C ALA A 93 -6.62 -10.76 14.49
N GLY A 94 -6.02 -11.11 15.63
CA GLY A 94 -6.34 -12.33 16.35
C GLY A 94 -7.58 -12.18 17.23
N ASN A 95 -7.53 -12.78 18.40
CA ASN A 95 -8.67 -12.80 19.32
C ASN A 95 -8.84 -11.51 20.14
N ASP A 96 -7.82 -10.66 20.18
CA ASP A 96 -7.79 -9.42 20.98
C ASP A 96 -7.58 -8.18 20.10
N ALA A 97 -8.49 -8.00 19.14
CA ALA A 97 -8.42 -6.91 18.16
C ALA A 97 -8.29 -5.52 18.80
N GLU A 98 -8.82 -5.31 20.00
CA GLU A 98 -8.77 -4.03 20.71
C GLU A 98 -7.34 -3.62 21.10
N HIS A 99 -6.50 -4.57 21.52
CA HIS A 99 -5.12 -4.34 21.93
C HIS A 99 -4.09 -4.60 20.80
N GLU A 100 -4.56 -5.14 19.67
CA GLU A 100 -3.73 -5.37 18.50
C GLU A 100 -3.60 -4.13 17.60
N SER A 101 -2.90 -4.25 16.49
CA SER A 101 -2.62 -3.15 15.58
C SER A 101 -3.87 -2.44 15.06
N VAL A 102 -4.96 -3.16 14.83
CA VAL A 102 -6.21 -2.58 14.32
C VAL A 102 -6.90 -1.69 15.37
N GLY A 103 -6.89 -2.10 16.65
CA GLY A 103 -7.36 -1.27 17.75
C GLY A 103 -6.53 0.01 17.88
N ARG A 104 -5.20 -0.10 17.80
CA ARG A 104 -4.30 1.06 17.80
C ARG A 104 -4.52 1.98 16.60
N MET A 105 -4.91 1.45 15.43
CA MET A 105 -5.31 2.28 14.28
C MET A 105 -6.57 3.11 14.59
N ARG A 106 -7.57 2.52 15.25
CA ARG A 106 -8.74 3.26 15.71
C ARG A 106 -8.34 4.35 16.71
N ASP A 107 -7.54 3.99 17.70
CA ASP A 107 -7.11 4.92 18.75
C ASP A 107 -6.31 6.09 18.17
N GLU A 108 -5.49 5.86 17.15
CA GLU A 108 -4.78 6.92 16.42
C GLU A 108 -5.75 7.88 15.69
N LEU A 109 -6.84 7.37 15.11
CA LEU A 109 -7.87 8.25 14.54
C LEU A 109 -8.58 9.07 15.63
N VAL A 110 -8.83 8.46 16.79
CA VAL A 110 -9.44 9.17 17.94
C VAL A 110 -8.50 10.27 18.46
N LEU A 111 -7.20 10.03 18.54
CA LEU A 111 -6.21 11.05 18.87
C LEU A 111 -6.18 12.21 17.86
N ARG A 112 -6.66 11.97 16.63
CA ARG A 112 -6.82 12.99 15.57
C ARG A 112 -8.25 13.56 15.51
N GLU A 113 -8.96 13.52 16.63
CA GLU A 113 -10.30 14.10 16.81
C GLU A 113 -11.42 13.42 15.98
N VAL A 114 -11.17 12.22 15.43
CA VAL A 114 -12.25 11.41 14.83
C VAL A 114 -13.04 10.74 15.96
N PRO A 115 -14.36 10.96 16.06
CA PRO A 115 -15.15 10.35 17.13
C PRO A 115 -15.10 8.82 17.09
N ALA A 116 -14.84 8.17 18.21
CA ALA A 116 -14.76 6.70 18.28
C ALA A 116 -16.04 6.00 17.78
N SER A 117 -17.19 6.64 17.96
CA SER A 117 -18.51 6.11 17.55
C SER A 117 -18.66 5.94 16.04
N VAL A 118 -17.87 6.64 15.22
CA VAL A 118 -17.92 6.52 13.76
C VAL A 118 -16.78 5.65 13.19
N VAL A 119 -15.91 5.12 14.04
CA VAL A 119 -14.82 4.23 13.63
C VAL A 119 -15.19 2.77 13.87
N ARG A 120 -15.16 1.99 12.80
CA ARG A 120 -15.41 0.54 12.83
C ARG A 120 -14.14 -0.21 12.42
N MET A 121 -13.97 -1.44 12.90
CA MET A 121 -12.82 -2.28 12.61
C MET A 121 -13.21 -3.44 11.68
N GLU A 122 -12.42 -3.68 10.65
CA GLU A 122 -12.41 -4.91 9.86
C GLU A 122 -11.16 -5.72 10.24
N THR A 123 -11.37 -6.90 10.85
CA THR A 123 -10.30 -7.66 11.52
C THR A 123 -10.06 -9.04 10.93
N ARG A 124 -10.83 -9.46 9.92
CA ARG A 124 -10.83 -10.83 9.41
C ARG A 124 -10.07 -10.99 8.10
N GLY A 125 -10.07 -9.97 7.26
CA GLY A 125 -9.50 -10.03 5.91
C GLY A 125 -7.97 -10.12 5.95
N ARG A 126 -7.41 -11.21 5.43
CA ARG A 126 -5.97 -11.47 5.38
C ARG A 126 -5.27 -10.88 4.15
N ASN A 127 -6.05 -10.43 3.20
CA ASN A 127 -5.59 -9.76 1.99
C ASN A 127 -6.58 -8.66 1.59
N THR A 128 -6.20 -7.81 0.65
CA THR A 128 -7.00 -6.64 0.28
C THR A 128 -8.36 -7.00 -0.32
N HIS A 129 -8.46 -8.13 -1.03
CA HIS A 129 -9.75 -8.59 -1.57
C HIS A 129 -10.69 -9.03 -0.44
N GLU A 130 -10.22 -9.86 0.50
CA GLU A 130 -11.02 -10.27 1.65
C GLU A 130 -11.45 -9.08 2.50
N GLN A 131 -10.55 -8.10 2.72
CA GLN A 131 -10.89 -6.85 3.41
C GLN A 131 -12.01 -6.10 2.68
N ALA A 132 -11.93 -5.99 1.35
CA ALA A 132 -12.97 -5.35 0.55
C ALA A 132 -14.33 -6.07 0.65
N VAL A 133 -14.34 -7.40 0.56
CA VAL A 133 -15.54 -8.22 0.74
C VAL A 133 -16.15 -8.04 2.14
N ASN A 134 -15.31 -8.07 3.18
CA ASN A 134 -15.76 -7.88 4.56
C ASN A 134 -16.30 -6.47 4.80
N VAL A 135 -15.64 -5.43 4.26
CA VAL A 135 -16.13 -4.05 4.32
C VAL A 135 -17.48 -3.93 3.61
N ARG A 136 -17.67 -4.60 2.46
CA ARG A 136 -18.95 -4.64 1.76
C ARG A 136 -20.04 -5.26 2.63
N ALA A 137 -19.71 -6.36 3.31
CA ALA A 137 -20.64 -7.04 4.24
C ALA A 137 -21.02 -6.21 5.45
N LEU A 138 -20.24 -5.18 5.81
CA LEU A 138 -20.61 -4.22 6.87
C LEU A 138 -21.73 -3.26 6.45
N GLY A 139 -22.17 -3.27 5.19
CA GLY A 139 -23.25 -2.41 4.71
C GLY A 139 -22.94 -0.93 4.72
N VAL A 140 -21.70 -0.55 4.42
CA VAL A 140 -21.27 0.85 4.44
C VAL A 140 -21.81 1.64 3.25
N ALA A 141 -22.02 2.93 3.45
CA ALA A 141 -22.53 3.83 2.43
C ALA A 141 -21.43 4.23 1.42
N GLU A 142 -21.80 4.37 0.15
CA GLU A 142 -20.97 4.94 -0.91
C GLU A 142 -21.24 6.44 -1.06
N PRO A 143 -20.31 7.26 -1.53
CA PRO A 143 -18.99 6.92 -2.07
C PRO A 143 -17.98 6.44 -1.01
N VAL A 144 -17.12 5.49 -1.39
CA VAL A 144 -16.06 4.97 -0.53
C VAL A 144 -14.70 5.52 -0.97
N ALA A 145 -13.98 6.14 -0.03
CA ALA A 145 -12.58 6.50 -0.23
C ALA A 145 -11.66 5.44 0.42
N VAL A 146 -10.83 4.80 -0.37
CA VAL A 146 -9.86 3.81 0.12
C VAL A 146 -8.50 4.47 0.26
N VAL A 147 -8.07 4.69 1.50
CA VAL A 147 -6.80 5.34 1.86
C VAL A 147 -5.70 4.30 1.98
N SER A 148 -4.67 4.44 1.18
CA SER A 148 -3.51 3.54 1.19
C SER A 148 -2.25 4.24 0.67
N SER A 149 -1.08 3.58 0.80
CA SER A 149 0.14 4.06 0.14
C SER A 149 -0.02 4.03 -1.38
N GLY A 150 0.55 5.01 -2.07
CA GLY A 150 0.34 5.22 -3.50
C GLY A 150 0.53 3.96 -4.33
N TYR A 151 1.65 3.26 -4.17
CA TYR A 151 1.93 2.02 -4.90
C TYR A 151 0.83 0.94 -4.75
N HIS A 152 0.02 0.99 -3.70
CA HIS A 152 -1.03 0.01 -3.39
C HIS A 152 -2.43 0.46 -3.85
N VAL A 153 -2.64 1.74 -4.10
CA VAL A 153 -3.98 2.33 -4.36
C VAL A 153 -4.68 1.65 -5.53
N ARG A 154 -3.99 1.45 -6.65
CA ARG A 154 -4.59 0.80 -7.84
C ARG A 154 -5.16 -0.57 -7.51
N ARG A 155 -4.38 -1.44 -6.85
CA ARG A 155 -4.84 -2.77 -6.46
C ARG A 155 -5.99 -2.73 -5.45
N ALA A 156 -5.94 -1.81 -4.51
CA ALA A 156 -7.00 -1.62 -3.53
C ALA A 156 -8.33 -1.23 -4.21
N VAL A 157 -8.33 -0.24 -5.08
CA VAL A 157 -9.53 0.18 -5.81
C VAL A 157 -10.11 -0.95 -6.66
N LEU A 158 -9.25 -1.68 -7.38
CA LEU A 158 -9.71 -2.83 -8.19
C LEU A 158 -10.34 -3.92 -7.32
N ALA A 159 -9.73 -4.26 -6.17
CA ALA A 159 -10.28 -5.24 -5.25
C ALA A 159 -11.64 -4.80 -4.67
N PHE A 160 -11.80 -3.51 -4.34
CA PHE A 160 -13.08 -2.97 -3.86
C PHE A 160 -14.16 -3.01 -4.96
N ARG A 161 -13.79 -2.69 -6.21
CA ARG A 161 -14.71 -2.82 -7.34
C ARG A 161 -15.13 -4.27 -7.57
N ALA A 162 -14.19 -5.20 -7.53
CA ALA A 162 -14.47 -6.63 -7.64
C ALA A 162 -15.35 -7.14 -6.47
N ALA A 163 -15.27 -6.54 -5.29
CA ALA A 163 -16.16 -6.81 -4.16
C ALA A 163 -17.56 -6.18 -4.30
N GLY A 164 -17.86 -5.50 -5.42
CA GLY A 164 -19.17 -4.96 -5.76
C GLY A 164 -19.43 -3.51 -5.33
N PHE A 165 -18.37 -2.73 -5.04
CA PHE A 165 -18.54 -1.28 -4.82
C PHE A 165 -18.64 -0.56 -6.17
N GLY A 166 -19.73 0.20 -6.35
CA GLY A 166 -19.99 0.98 -7.58
C GLY A 166 -19.28 2.33 -7.60
N ASN A 167 -19.16 2.98 -6.44
CA ASN A 167 -18.54 4.30 -6.31
C ASN A 167 -17.39 4.25 -5.31
N VAL A 168 -16.21 3.83 -5.77
CA VAL A 168 -14.98 3.72 -4.98
C VAL A 168 -13.85 4.51 -5.63
N VAL A 169 -13.18 5.31 -4.84
CA VAL A 169 -12.01 6.09 -5.23
C VAL A 169 -10.83 5.74 -4.33
N GLY A 170 -9.62 5.75 -4.91
CA GLY A 170 -8.39 5.58 -4.16
C GLY A 170 -7.86 6.93 -3.68
N TYR A 171 -7.42 6.97 -2.44
CA TYR A 171 -6.73 8.12 -1.88
C TYR A 171 -5.28 7.74 -1.57
N ASN A 172 -4.35 8.38 -2.28
CA ASN A 172 -2.93 8.19 -2.06
C ASN A 172 -2.50 8.96 -0.81
N ALA A 173 -2.14 8.22 0.24
CA ALA A 173 -1.60 8.77 1.48
C ALA A 173 -0.11 9.13 1.39
N GLY A 174 0.43 9.26 0.19
CA GLY A 174 1.85 9.51 -0.05
C GLY A 174 2.69 8.24 -0.02
N ASN A 175 3.84 8.35 -0.63
CA ASN A 175 4.95 7.43 -0.44
C ASN A 175 5.93 8.15 0.48
N VAL A 176 6.50 7.44 1.44
CA VAL A 176 7.60 7.99 2.24
C VAL A 176 8.82 8.08 1.32
N ASP A 177 8.89 9.14 0.54
CA ASP A 177 10.10 9.49 -0.19
C ASP A 177 10.87 10.51 0.65
N PRO A 178 12.11 10.23 1.03
CA PRO A 178 12.96 11.18 1.74
C PRO A 178 13.49 12.29 0.79
N GLU A 179 12.66 12.75 -0.15
CA GLU A 179 12.96 13.88 -1.02
C GLU A 179 12.59 15.19 -0.29
N GLY A 180 13.25 15.45 0.82
CA GLY A 180 13.22 16.75 1.50
C GLY A 180 14.52 17.50 1.26
N ASP A 181 14.74 18.59 1.97
CA ASP A 181 15.89 19.51 1.93
C ASP A 181 17.25 18.86 2.23
N LEU A 182 17.53 17.73 1.59
CA LEU A 182 18.76 16.98 1.72
C LEU A 182 19.80 17.58 0.78
N GLY A 183 20.95 18.00 1.29
CA GLY A 183 22.07 18.45 0.48
C GLY A 183 22.45 17.39 -0.57
N TRP A 184 23.06 17.81 -1.69
CA TRP A 184 23.35 17.01 -2.88
C TRP A 184 23.91 15.60 -2.58
N PHE A 185 24.88 15.48 -1.69
CA PHE A 185 25.54 14.20 -1.40
C PHE A 185 24.60 13.26 -0.63
N THR A 186 23.83 13.80 0.31
CA THR A 186 22.84 13.05 1.08
C THR A 186 21.69 12.61 0.18
N GLY A 187 21.24 13.51 -0.71
CA GLY A 187 20.22 13.21 -1.72
C GLY A 187 20.65 12.08 -2.67
N LEU A 188 21.91 12.05 -3.12
CA LEU A 188 22.42 10.97 -3.95
C LEU A 188 22.38 9.62 -3.21
N ARG A 189 22.85 9.57 -1.97
CA ARG A 189 22.88 8.35 -1.16
C ARG A 189 21.48 7.80 -0.89
N TYR A 190 20.55 8.66 -0.45
CA TYR A 190 19.18 8.26 -0.20
C TYR A 190 18.40 7.99 -1.49
N GLY A 191 18.69 8.70 -2.57
CA GLY A 191 18.08 8.48 -3.88
C GLY A 191 18.35 7.09 -4.45
N VAL A 192 19.57 6.60 -4.34
CA VAL A 192 19.92 5.22 -4.76
C VAL A 192 19.19 4.18 -3.90
N TRP A 193 19.20 4.34 -2.57
CA TRP A 193 18.51 3.44 -1.66
C TRP A 193 16.99 3.47 -1.84
N GLY A 194 16.40 4.66 -1.95
CA GLY A 194 14.97 4.84 -2.21
C GLY A 194 14.54 4.26 -3.55
N SER A 195 15.37 4.41 -4.59
CA SER A 195 15.11 3.80 -5.90
C SER A 195 15.14 2.27 -5.84
N TRP A 196 16.04 1.68 -5.08
CA TRP A 196 16.10 0.23 -4.88
C TRP A 196 14.88 -0.29 -4.14
N SER A 197 14.49 0.38 -3.06
CA SER A 197 13.27 0.06 -2.30
C SER A 197 12.01 0.16 -3.19
N ARG A 198 11.93 1.20 -4.04
CA ARG A 198 10.83 1.34 -5.03
C ARG A 198 10.77 0.19 -6.01
N GLN A 199 11.90 -0.28 -6.54
CA GLN A 199 11.93 -1.42 -7.47
C GLN A 199 11.34 -2.67 -6.82
N ALA A 200 11.69 -2.98 -5.56
CA ALA A 200 11.15 -4.11 -4.83
C ALA A 200 9.63 -3.97 -4.61
N ILE A 201 9.17 -2.78 -4.23
CA ILE A 201 7.75 -2.47 -4.02
C ILE A 201 6.97 -2.60 -5.34
N VAL A 202 7.46 -2.01 -6.43
CA VAL A 202 6.83 -2.07 -7.76
C VAL A 202 6.72 -3.51 -8.23
N LEU A 203 7.80 -4.29 -8.13
CA LEU A 203 7.79 -5.71 -8.54
C LEU A 203 6.76 -6.50 -7.73
N ARG A 204 6.73 -6.32 -6.41
CA ARG A 204 5.74 -6.96 -5.53
C ARG A 204 4.32 -6.62 -5.95
N GLU A 205 4.02 -5.35 -6.23
CA GLU A 205 2.67 -4.93 -6.61
C GLU A 205 2.28 -5.41 -8.01
N LEU A 206 3.20 -5.47 -8.97
CA LEU A 206 2.93 -6.05 -10.28
C LEU A 206 2.59 -7.55 -10.20
N ILE A 207 3.34 -8.31 -9.38
CA ILE A 207 3.06 -9.73 -9.11
C ILE A 207 1.68 -9.87 -8.43
N ALA A 208 1.40 -9.05 -7.42
CA ALA A 208 0.13 -9.06 -6.72
C ALA A 208 -1.05 -8.73 -7.66
N LEU A 209 -0.92 -7.73 -8.52
CA LEU A 209 -1.95 -7.38 -9.51
C LEU A 209 -2.18 -8.52 -10.52
N ALA A 210 -1.13 -9.17 -11.00
CA ALA A 210 -1.25 -10.32 -11.88
C ALA A 210 -2.01 -11.47 -11.19
N ALA A 211 -1.64 -11.79 -9.93
CA ALA A 211 -2.33 -12.80 -9.14
C ALA A 211 -3.81 -12.44 -8.91
N TYR A 212 -4.11 -11.18 -8.57
CA TYR A 212 -5.48 -10.72 -8.38
C TYR A 212 -6.32 -10.84 -9.65
N LYS A 213 -5.77 -10.50 -10.83
CA LYS A 213 -6.45 -10.70 -12.10
C LYS A 213 -6.72 -12.17 -12.39
N LEU A 214 -5.76 -13.04 -12.14
CA LEU A 214 -5.93 -14.49 -12.34
C LEU A 214 -7.01 -15.09 -11.42
N CYS A 215 -7.16 -14.55 -10.22
CA CYS A 215 -8.18 -14.95 -9.25
C CYS A 215 -9.55 -14.26 -9.49
N GLY A 216 -9.66 -13.31 -10.41
CA GLY A 216 -10.89 -12.52 -10.59
C GLY A 216 -11.16 -11.52 -9.47
N TRP A 217 -10.12 -11.07 -8.76
CA TRP A 217 -10.18 -10.13 -7.63
C TRP A 217 -9.83 -8.67 -8.01
N ALA A 218 -9.52 -8.44 -9.29
CA ALA A 218 -9.14 -7.12 -9.84
C ALA A 218 -9.47 -7.02 -11.35
#